data_7f9d20249d6f9a63eaa560e47588c5eb
#
_entry.id   7f9d20249d6f9a63eaa560e47588c5eb
#
_cell.length_a   1.000
_cell.length_b   1.000
_cell.length_c   1.000
_cell.angle_alpha   90.00
_cell.angle_beta   90.00
_cell.angle_gamma   90.00
#
_symmetry.space_group_name_H-M   'P 1'
#
loop_
_entity.id
_entity.type
_entity.pdbx_description
1 polymer ?
#
loop_
_entity_poly.entity_id
_entity_poly.type
_entity_poly.pdbx_seq_one_letter_code
_entity_poly.pdbx_strand_id
1 'polypeptide(L)'
;MNRANRVVRGIWLFGFIACLASNAASNEAVAERPNVIVVMTDDQGYPELSVHGNPVLQTPHLDSLHDESLRLTDYHVAPMCTPTRGQLLTGIDAARNGAINVSSGRALLRPEIPTIANYFGDAGYATGVFGKWHLGANYPFRPQDRGFQESVWYPSSSIPSVPSYWGNDYFDDVYIHNGTEEQFSGY
;
A
#
# COMPACT_ATOMS: atom_id res chain seq x y z
N MET A 1 79.21 -60.05 25.99
CA MET A 1 77.88 -60.24 25.40
C MET A 1 76.96 -59.07 25.85
N ASN A 2 76.94 -58.00 25.15
CA ASN A 2 76.08 -56.85 25.47
C ASN A 2 75.50 -56.30 24.18
N ARG A 3 74.20 -56.46 24.00
CA ARG A 3 73.43 -55.85 22.90
C ARG A 3 72.97 -54.46 23.30
N ALA A 4 73.46 -53.47 22.64
CA ALA A 4 73.02 -52.09 22.77
C ALA A 4 71.69 -51.91 22.04
N ASN A 5 70.65 -51.50 22.76
CA ASN A 5 69.35 -51.05 22.19
C ASN A 5 69.47 -49.58 21.67
N ARG A 6 69.34 -49.38 20.34
CA ARG A 6 69.17 -48.05 19.79
C ARG A 6 67.68 -47.67 19.81
N VAL A 7 67.41 -46.67 20.59
CA VAL A 7 66.07 -46.02 20.61
C VAL A 7 66.07 -44.98 19.46
N VAL A 8 65.26 -45.24 18.44
CA VAL A 8 65.00 -44.26 17.36
C VAL A 8 63.86 -43.36 17.85
N ARG A 9 64.18 -42.08 18.09
CA ARG A 9 63.18 -41.03 18.37
C ARG A 9 62.57 -40.54 17.05
N GLY A 10 61.33 -40.93 16.78
CA GLY A 10 60.52 -40.38 15.70
C GLY A 10 60.04 -38.98 16.08
N ILE A 11 60.42 -37.98 15.25
CA ILE A 11 59.91 -36.63 15.33
C ILE A 11 58.62 -36.60 14.53
N TRP A 12 57.49 -36.43 15.24
CA TRP A 12 56.19 -36.16 14.63
C TRP A 12 56.08 -34.69 14.30
N LEU A 13 56.15 -34.31 13.04
CA LEU A 13 55.81 -32.96 12.57
C LEU A 13 54.27 -32.87 12.50
N PHE A 14 53.67 -32.22 13.47
CA PHE A 14 52.27 -31.83 13.34
C PHE A 14 52.18 -30.62 12.42
N GLY A 15 51.74 -30.87 11.17
CA GLY A 15 51.38 -29.82 10.24
C GLY A 15 50.05 -29.17 10.68
N PHE A 16 50.11 -27.93 11.19
CA PHE A 16 48.94 -27.10 11.41
C PHE A 16 48.41 -26.60 10.06
N ILE A 17 47.38 -27.26 9.56
CA ILE A 17 46.62 -26.71 8.41
C ILE A 17 45.69 -25.62 9.01
N ALA A 18 46.10 -24.37 8.87
CA ALA A 18 45.24 -23.24 9.15
C ALA A 18 44.18 -23.13 8.02
N CYS A 19 42.99 -23.62 8.29
CA CYS A 19 41.82 -23.40 7.42
C CYS A 19 41.43 -21.93 7.53
N LEU A 20 41.88 -21.10 6.59
CA LEU A 20 41.39 -19.74 6.38
C LEU A 20 39.94 -19.89 5.87
N ALA A 21 39.00 -19.88 6.81
CA ALA A 21 37.60 -19.68 6.47
C ALA A 21 37.44 -18.26 5.93
N SER A 22 37.47 -18.11 4.62
CA SER A 22 37.06 -16.89 3.94
C SER A 22 35.56 -16.68 4.24
N ASN A 23 35.24 -15.82 5.19
CA ASN A 23 33.91 -15.26 5.32
C ASN A 23 33.66 -14.40 4.07
N ALA A 24 33.23 -15.02 2.98
CA ALA A 24 32.54 -14.34 1.92
C ALA A 24 31.19 -13.88 2.52
N ALA A 25 31.19 -12.69 3.13
CA ALA A 25 29.95 -11.99 3.36
C ALA A 25 29.29 -11.82 1.99
N SER A 26 28.31 -12.65 1.68
CA SER A 26 27.43 -12.42 0.56
C SER A 26 26.77 -11.06 0.84
N ASN A 27 27.24 -10.01 0.16
CA ASN A 27 26.47 -8.80 -0.04
C ASN A 27 25.26 -9.22 -0.89
N GLU A 28 24.27 -9.83 -0.25
CA GLU A 28 22.94 -9.83 -0.83
C GLU A 28 22.56 -8.36 -0.93
N ALA A 29 22.63 -7.82 -2.14
CA ALA A 29 22.06 -6.55 -2.46
C ALA A 29 20.61 -6.62 -1.98
N VAL A 30 20.29 -5.91 -0.90
CA VAL A 30 18.91 -5.74 -0.45
C VAL A 30 18.21 -5.14 -1.64
N ALA A 31 17.38 -5.93 -2.32
CA ALA A 31 16.62 -5.46 -3.45
C ALA A 31 15.87 -4.20 -2.98
N GLU A 32 16.14 -3.06 -3.63
CA GLU A 32 15.45 -1.82 -3.30
C GLU A 32 13.94 -2.08 -3.41
N ARG A 33 13.23 -1.87 -2.32
CA ARG A 33 11.78 -2.07 -2.30
C ARG A 33 11.16 -0.94 -3.13
N PRO A 34 10.37 -1.25 -4.17
CA PRO A 34 9.75 -0.20 -4.99
C PRO A 34 8.72 0.58 -4.18
N ASN A 35 8.61 1.87 -4.45
CA ASN A 35 7.45 2.62 -3.99
C ASN A 35 6.19 2.13 -4.72
N VAL A 36 5.07 2.07 -4.00
CA VAL A 36 3.79 1.63 -4.54
C VAL A 36 2.79 2.78 -4.45
N ILE A 37 2.29 3.22 -5.60
CA ILE A 37 1.28 4.28 -5.69
C ILE A 37 0.01 3.66 -6.30
N VAL A 38 -1.10 3.78 -5.57
CA VAL A 38 -2.42 3.37 -6.06
C VAL A 38 -3.23 4.63 -6.34
N VAL A 39 -3.60 4.84 -7.60
CA VAL A 39 -4.47 5.94 -8.01
C VAL A 39 -5.84 5.38 -8.34
N MET A 40 -6.86 5.79 -7.58
CA MET A 40 -8.23 5.39 -7.79
C MET A 40 -9.06 6.62 -8.17
N THR A 41 -9.58 6.62 -9.38
CA THR A 41 -10.56 7.61 -9.82
C THR A 41 -11.95 7.32 -9.23
N ASP A 42 -12.79 8.34 -9.11
CA ASP A 42 -14.14 8.22 -8.59
C ASP A 42 -15.15 8.50 -9.71
N ASP A 43 -16.08 7.57 -9.91
CA ASP A 43 -17.13 7.61 -10.93
C ASP A 43 -16.63 7.85 -12.37
N GLN A 44 -15.39 7.46 -12.69
CA GLN A 44 -14.85 7.54 -14.04
C GLN A 44 -15.36 6.39 -14.91
N GLY A 45 -15.98 6.74 -16.04
CA GLY A 45 -16.43 5.76 -17.02
C GLY A 45 -15.29 5.22 -17.88
N TYR A 46 -15.43 3.98 -18.35
CA TYR A 46 -14.44 3.34 -19.23
C TYR A 46 -14.03 4.19 -20.45
N PRO A 47 -14.97 4.86 -21.18
CA PRO A 47 -14.60 5.62 -22.36
C PRO A 47 -14.07 7.03 -22.06
N GLU A 48 -13.75 7.37 -20.83
CA GLU A 48 -13.28 8.71 -20.43
C GLU A 48 -11.77 8.91 -20.55
N LEU A 49 -11.10 8.00 -21.26
CA LEU A 49 -9.70 8.12 -21.65
C LEU A 49 -9.59 8.17 -23.18
N SER A 50 -8.69 9.00 -23.72
CA SER A 50 -8.46 9.07 -25.17
C SER A 50 -7.97 7.74 -25.74
N VAL A 51 -7.15 6.99 -25.02
CA VAL A 51 -6.68 5.64 -25.41
C VAL A 51 -7.82 4.61 -25.52
N HIS A 52 -8.95 4.88 -24.89
CA HIS A 52 -10.17 4.06 -25.01
C HIS A 52 -11.13 4.53 -26.08
N GLY A 53 -10.70 5.49 -26.91
CA GLY A 53 -11.48 5.99 -28.05
C GLY A 53 -12.39 7.18 -27.74
N ASN A 54 -12.16 7.90 -26.63
CA ASN A 54 -12.90 9.12 -26.35
C ASN A 54 -12.64 10.18 -27.43
N PRO A 55 -13.67 10.70 -28.12
CA PRO A 55 -13.46 11.64 -29.20
C PRO A 55 -13.20 13.09 -28.76
N VAL A 56 -13.42 13.40 -27.48
CA VAL A 56 -13.39 14.76 -26.92
C VAL A 56 -12.25 14.94 -25.91
N LEU A 57 -12.14 14.02 -24.97
CA LEU A 57 -11.13 14.08 -23.91
C LEU A 57 -9.74 13.77 -24.45
N GLN A 58 -8.76 14.53 -23.98
CA GLN A 58 -7.34 14.33 -24.27
C GLN A 58 -6.63 13.95 -22.98
N THR A 59 -6.11 12.73 -22.89
CA THR A 59 -5.45 12.20 -21.68
C THR A 59 -4.03 11.70 -21.99
N PRO A 60 -3.13 12.55 -22.55
CA PRO A 60 -1.86 12.10 -23.12
C PRO A 60 -0.95 11.42 -22.12
N HIS A 61 -0.97 11.82 -20.85
CA HIS A 61 -0.15 11.19 -19.80
C HIS A 61 -0.68 9.82 -19.37
N LEU A 62 -2.00 9.65 -19.33
CA LEU A 62 -2.61 8.34 -19.05
C LEU A 62 -2.48 7.41 -20.25
N ASP A 63 -2.54 7.94 -21.47
CA ASP A 63 -2.31 7.18 -22.70
C ASP A 63 -0.85 6.67 -22.75
N SER A 64 0.13 7.51 -22.40
CA SER A 64 1.54 7.09 -22.29
C SER A 64 1.72 6.01 -21.22
N LEU A 65 1.11 6.18 -20.06
CA LEU A 65 1.14 5.17 -19.01
C LEU A 65 0.50 3.85 -19.47
N HIS A 66 -0.61 3.91 -20.19
CA HIS A 66 -1.26 2.73 -20.76
C HIS A 66 -0.32 1.98 -21.72
N ASP A 67 0.41 2.68 -22.58
CA ASP A 67 1.30 2.08 -23.56
C ASP A 67 2.54 1.42 -22.92
N GLU A 68 2.96 1.89 -21.75
CA GLU A 68 4.12 1.40 -21.01
C GLU A 68 3.77 0.37 -19.91
N SER A 69 2.48 0.09 -19.71
CA SER A 69 2.01 -0.69 -18.56
C SER A 69 1.31 -1.99 -18.93
N LEU A 70 1.13 -2.85 -17.91
CA LEU A 70 0.27 -4.02 -18.03
C LEU A 70 -1.20 -3.59 -17.81
N ARG A 71 -2.05 -3.85 -18.82
CA ARG A 71 -3.48 -3.64 -18.72
C ARG A 71 -4.21 -4.92 -18.32
N LEU A 72 -5.03 -4.83 -17.28
CA LEU A 72 -5.93 -5.91 -16.88
C LEU A 72 -7.31 -5.71 -17.56
N THR A 73 -7.62 -6.53 -18.56
CA THR A 73 -8.84 -6.37 -19.38
C THR A 73 -10.11 -6.91 -18.71
N ASP A 74 -9.96 -7.81 -17.75
CA ASP A 74 -11.05 -8.44 -16.99
C ASP A 74 -11.04 -8.06 -15.51
N TYR A 75 -10.57 -6.85 -15.19
CA TYR A 75 -10.62 -6.32 -13.84
C TYR A 75 -11.97 -5.65 -13.60
N HIS A 76 -12.77 -6.22 -12.70
CA HIS A 76 -14.09 -5.71 -12.37
C HIS A 76 -14.08 -5.04 -10.99
N VAL A 77 -14.64 -3.85 -10.92
CA VAL A 77 -14.91 -3.14 -9.66
C VAL A 77 -16.34 -3.41 -9.21
N ALA A 78 -16.65 -3.17 -7.94
CA ALA A 78 -18.02 -3.18 -7.47
C ALA A 78 -18.80 -1.96 -8.05
N PRO A 79 -20.12 -2.01 -8.14
CA PRO A 79 -20.93 -0.96 -8.79
C PRO A 79 -21.06 0.33 -7.96
N MET A 80 -20.34 0.45 -6.85
CA MET A 80 -20.38 1.61 -5.93
C MET A 80 -19.02 1.85 -5.30
N CYS A 81 -18.80 3.10 -4.81
CA CYS A 81 -17.52 3.55 -4.24
C CYS A 81 -17.10 2.76 -3.00
N THR A 82 -17.93 2.64 -1.99
CA THR A 82 -17.58 1.96 -0.73
C THR A 82 -17.21 0.49 -0.92
N PRO A 83 -18.01 -0.34 -1.62
CA PRO A 83 -17.65 -1.73 -1.88
C PRO A 83 -16.32 -1.87 -2.65
N THR A 84 -16.12 -1.07 -3.68
CA THR A 84 -14.87 -1.07 -4.47
C THR A 84 -13.67 -0.72 -3.60
N ARG A 85 -13.79 0.33 -2.78
CA ARG A 85 -12.71 0.76 -1.85
C ARG A 85 -12.40 -0.31 -0.82
N GLY A 86 -13.42 -0.89 -0.21
CA GLY A 86 -13.27 -1.97 0.75
C GLY A 86 -12.60 -3.21 0.14
N GLN A 87 -13.00 -3.60 -1.08
CA GLN A 87 -12.39 -4.72 -1.80
C GLN A 87 -10.93 -4.44 -2.16
N LEU A 88 -10.61 -3.24 -2.68
CA LEU A 88 -9.24 -2.88 -3.02
C LEU A 88 -8.33 -2.89 -1.79
N LEU A 89 -8.78 -2.30 -0.70
CA LEU A 89 -7.95 -2.17 0.51
C LEU A 89 -7.77 -3.48 1.27
N THR A 90 -8.67 -4.46 1.10
CA THR A 90 -8.63 -5.71 1.89
C THR A 90 -8.38 -6.96 1.07
N GLY A 91 -8.58 -6.93 -0.26
CA GLY A 91 -8.62 -8.12 -1.09
C GLY A 91 -9.81 -9.05 -0.80
N ILE A 92 -10.82 -8.57 -0.05
CA ILE A 92 -11.96 -9.38 0.42
C ILE A 92 -13.25 -8.81 -0.15
N ASP A 93 -14.16 -9.70 -0.58
CA ASP A 93 -15.47 -9.33 -1.09
C ASP A 93 -16.25 -8.44 -0.12
N ALA A 94 -17.01 -7.47 -0.65
CA ALA A 94 -17.75 -6.48 0.12
C ALA A 94 -18.72 -7.08 1.14
N ALA A 95 -19.40 -8.17 0.80
CA ALA A 95 -20.30 -8.85 1.73
C ALA A 95 -19.57 -9.42 2.96
N ARG A 96 -18.30 -9.76 2.79
CA ARG A 96 -17.45 -10.28 3.86
C ARG A 96 -16.72 -9.18 4.63
N ASN A 97 -16.27 -8.14 3.94
CA ASN A 97 -15.53 -7.04 4.58
C ASN A 97 -16.44 -6.00 5.25
N GLY A 98 -17.75 -6.04 5.01
CA GLY A 98 -18.76 -5.17 5.64
C GLY A 98 -19.03 -3.86 4.91
N ALA A 99 -18.17 -3.45 4.00
CA ALA A 99 -18.33 -2.22 3.22
C ALA A 99 -19.27 -2.46 2.02
N ILE A 100 -20.54 -2.69 2.29
CA ILE A 100 -21.51 -3.22 1.30
C ILE A 100 -22.34 -2.16 0.59
N ASN A 101 -22.36 -0.93 1.09
CA ASN A 101 -23.22 0.12 0.54
C ASN A 101 -22.62 1.49 0.86
N VAL A 102 -23.05 2.52 0.13
CA VAL A 102 -22.63 3.92 0.28
C VAL A 102 -23.38 4.67 1.37
N SER A 103 -24.49 4.11 1.87
CA SER A 103 -25.33 4.75 2.88
C SER A 103 -24.70 4.71 4.27
N SER A 104 -24.98 5.74 5.07
CA SER A 104 -24.56 5.83 6.48
C SER A 104 -24.85 4.54 7.24
N GLY A 105 -23.90 4.08 8.03
CA GLY A 105 -23.96 2.83 8.78
C GLY A 105 -23.76 1.55 7.97
N ARG A 106 -23.61 1.64 6.63
CA ARG A 106 -23.30 0.52 5.75
C ARG A 106 -22.01 0.74 4.93
N ALA A 107 -21.41 1.90 5.08
CA ALA A 107 -20.12 2.25 4.51
C ALA A 107 -19.00 2.01 5.54
N LEU A 108 -19.05 0.91 6.28
CA LEU A 108 -18.12 0.60 7.36
C LEU A 108 -17.32 -0.64 7.04
N LEU A 109 -16.03 -0.45 6.88
CA LEU A 109 -15.09 -1.56 6.75
C LEU A 109 -14.92 -2.23 8.12
N ARG A 110 -15.15 -3.53 8.23
CA ARG A 110 -15.01 -4.28 9.48
C ARG A 110 -13.62 -4.05 10.10
N PRO A 111 -13.54 -3.63 11.38
CA PRO A 111 -12.29 -3.20 11.98
C PRO A 111 -11.29 -4.34 12.20
N GLU A 112 -11.74 -5.56 12.34
CA GLU A 112 -10.90 -6.76 12.51
C GLU A 112 -10.20 -7.22 11.23
N ILE A 113 -10.58 -6.69 10.06
CA ILE A 113 -9.98 -7.06 8.78
C ILE A 113 -8.82 -6.10 8.48
N PRO A 114 -7.57 -6.57 8.37
CA PRO A 114 -6.46 -5.71 8.03
C PRO A 114 -6.59 -5.16 6.61
N THR A 115 -6.06 -3.98 6.39
CA THR A 115 -5.97 -3.35 5.08
C THR A 115 -4.59 -3.55 4.46
N ILE A 116 -4.47 -3.24 3.19
CA ILE A 116 -3.18 -3.19 2.49
C ILE A 116 -2.16 -2.30 3.24
N ALA A 117 -2.60 -1.21 3.88
CA ALA A 117 -1.73 -0.33 4.65
C ALA A 117 -1.11 -1.03 5.87
N ASN A 118 -1.85 -1.93 6.55
CA ASN A 118 -1.30 -2.73 7.64
C ASN A 118 -0.19 -3.65 7.12
N TYR A 119 -0.41 -4.37 6.02
CA TYR A 119 0.59 -5.27 5.44
C TYR A 119 1.85 -4.53 4.96
N PHE A 120 1.68 -3.37 4.32
CA PHE A 120 2.83 -2.55 3.90
C PHE A 120 3.56 -1.96 5.11
N GLY A 121 2.84 -1.49 6.13
CA GLY A 121 3.42 -1.01 7.37
C GLY A 121 4.25 -2.09 8.09
N ASP A 122 3.72 -3.29 8.21
CA ASP A 122 4.43 -4.45 8.78
C ASP A 122 5.68 -4.83 7.98
N ALA A 123 5.65 -4.59 6.67
CA ALA A 123 6.81 -4.75 5.79
C ALA A 123 7.80 -3.57 5.85
N GLY A 124 7.55 -2.55 6.68
CA GLY A 124 8.42 -1.39 6.89
C GLY A 124 8.28 -0.27 5.85
N TYR A 125 7.17 -0.20 5.13
CA TYR A 125 6.83 0.94 4.29
C TYR A 125 6.19 2.06 5.11
N ALA A 126 6.44 3.31 4.72
CA ALA A 126 5.57 4.42 5.09
C ALA A 126 4.27 4.32 4.28
N THR A 127 3.13 4.52 4.95
CA THR A 127 1.81 4.36 4.34
C THR A 127 1.03 5.67 4.40
N GLY A 128 0.46 6.08 3.26
CA GLY A 128 -0.31 7.32 3.16
C GLY A 128 -1.60 7.14 2.37
N VAL A 129 -2.63 7.93 2.70
CA VAL A 129 -3.87 8.02 1.93
C VAL A 129 -4.30 9.47 1.79
N PHE A 130 -4.66 9.85 0.57
CA PHE A 130 -5.00 11.24 0.21
C PHE A 130 -6.30 11.25 -0.61
N GLY A 131 -7.30 12.00 -0.13
CA GLY A 131 -8.59 12.16 -0.81
C GLY A 131 -9.75 11.42 -0.14
N LYS A 132 -10.67 10.91 -0.96
CA LYS A 132 -11.90 10.26 -0.49
C LYS A 132 -11.61 8.96 0.27
N TRP A 133 -12.15 8.85 1.50
CA TRP A 133 -12.10 7.62 2.29
C TRP A 133 -13.34 6.74 2.12
N HIS A 134 -14.49 7.20 2.58
CA HIS A 134 -15.80 6.57 2.46
C HIS A 134 -15.89 5.13 3.00
N LEU A 135 -15.16 4.82 4.08
CA LEU A 135 -15.17 3.51 4.75
C LEU A 135 -15.41 3.61 6.26
N GLY A 136 -15.93 4.76 6.70
CA GLY A 136 -16.24 5.10 8.09
C GLY A 136 -15.48 6.33 8.57
N ALA A 137 -16.20 7.20 9.29
CA ALA A 137 -15.68 8.50 9.72
C ALA A 137 -15.23 8.55 11.18
N ASN A 138 -15.60 7.55 11.99
CA ASN A 138 -15.33 7.48 13.42
C ASN A 138 -14.36 6.35 13.75
N TYR A 139 -13.76 6.41 14.94
CA TYR A 139 -13.00 5.29 15.48
C TYR A 139 -13.88 4.02 15.55
N PRO A 140 -13.39 2.86 15.15
CA PRO A 140 -12.03 2.51 14.63
C PRO A 140 -11.96 2.42 13.10
N PHE A 141 -12.70 3.23 12.37
CA PHE A 141 -12.88 3.11 10.92
C PHE A 141 -12.10 4.15 10.10
N ARG A 142 -11.47 5.14 10.76
CA ARG A 142 -10.73 6.21 10.08
C ARG A 142 -9.44 5.68 9.44
N PRO A 143 -8.86 6.34 8.43
CA PRO A 143 -7.61 5.91 7.80
C PRO A 143 -6.49 5.59 8.78
N GLN A 144 -6.25 6.46 9.76
CA GLN A 144 -5.21 6.25 10.77
C GLN A 144 -5.48 5.04 11.69
N ASP A 145 -6.74 4.66 11.87
CA ASP A 145 -7.12 3.45 12.61
C ASP A 145 -6.92 2.18 11.75
N ARG A 146 -6.73 2.36 10.44
CA ARG A 146 -6.68 1.31 9.42
C ARG A 146 -5.31 1.14 8.78
N GLY A 147 -4.24 1.57 9.47
CA GLY A 147 -2.86 1.31 9.09
C GLY A 147 -2.18 2.40 8.27
N PHE A 148 -2.86 3.50 7.96
CA PHE A 148 -2.24 4.64 7.30
C PHE A 148 -1.57 5.55 8.32
N GLN A 149 -0.28 5.82 8.13
CA GLN A 149 0.55 6.67 9.00
C GLN A 149 0.37 8.14 8.67
N GLU A 150 0.08 8.43 7.41
CA GLU A 150 -0.21 9.77 6.92
C GLU A 150 -1.57 9.77 6.23
N SER A 151 -2.42 10.76 6.51
CA SER A 151 -3.77 10.81 5.94
C SER A 151 -4.27 12.24 5.79
N VAL A 152 -4.62 12.63 4.56
CA VAL A 152 -5.40 13.83 4.27
C VAL A 152 -6.66 13.39 3.53
N TRP A 153 -7.80 13.50 4.18
CA TRP A 153 -9.00 12.82 3.69
C TRP A 153 -10.30 13.55 4.04
N TYR A 154 -11.34 13.20 3.32
CA TYR A 154 -12.71 13.58 3.69
C TYR A 154 -13.58 12.31 3.87
N PRO A 155 -14.51 12.34 4.84
CA PRO A 155 -15.22 11.14 5.27
C PRO A 155 -16.37 10.70 4.36
N SER A 156 -16.92 11.64 3.59
CA SER A 156 -18.13 11.47 2.81
C SER A 156 -17.93 10.83 1.44
N SER A 157 -19.03 10.68 0.72
CA SER A 157 -19.07 10.23 -0.67
C SER A 157 -18.55 11.28 -1.65
N SER A 158 -18.71 12.57 -1.30
CA SER A 158 -18.23 13.71 -2.08
C SER A 158 -17.93 14.88 -1.13
N ILE A 159 -17.16 15.85 -1.62
CA ILE A 159 -16.67 16.97 -0.82
C ILE A 159 -17.80 17.73 -0.11
N PRO A 160 -18.88 18.20 -0.76
CA PRO A 160 -19.92 18.98 -0.10
C PRO A 160 -20.97 18.15 0.64
N SER A 161 -20.81 16.81 0.75
CA SER A 161 -21.82 16.00 1.42
C SER A 161 -21.48 15.63 2.85
N VAL A 162 -22.50 15.46 3.67
CA VAL A 162 -22.39 15.05 5.08
C VAL A 162 -21.75 13.65 5.15
N PRO A 163 -20.79 13.38 6.02
CA PRO A 163 -20.31 14.19 7.15
C PRO A 163 -19.04 15.04 6.88
N SER A 164 -18.75 15.40 5.64
CA SER A 164 -17.64 16.34 5.34
C SER A 164 -17.91 17.71 5.95
N TYR A 165 -16.88 18.53 6.09
CA TYR A 165 -17.01 19.89 6.59
C TYR A 165 -18.03 20.66 5.73
N TRP A 166 -19.03 21.25 6.36
CA TRP A 166 -20.21 21.71 5.64
C TRP A 166 -19.98 22.91 4.71
N GLY A 167 -18.90 23.65 4.93
CA GLY A 167 -18.49 24.79 4.09
C GLY A 167 -17.67 24.45 2.87
N ASN A 168 -17.32 23.18 2.68
CA ASN A 168 -16.49 22.74 1.57
C ASN A 168 -17.23 22.85 0.23
N ASP A 169 -16.53 23.36 -0.80
CA ASP A 169 -17.06 23.57 -2.16
C ASP A 169 -16.04 23.29 -3.28
N TYR A 170 -14.99 22.55 -2.98
CA TYR A 170 -13.83 22.21 -3.83
C TYR A 170 -12.73 23.26 -3.89
N PHE A 171 -12.87 24.40 -3.19
CA PHE A 171 -11.83 25.41 -3.14
C PHE A 171 -11.58 25.84 -1.69
N ASP A 172 -10.29 25.91 -1.33
CA ASP A 172 -9.86 26.28 0.02
C ASP A 172 -10.55 25.50 1.14
N ASP A 173 -10.73 24.21 0.88
CA ASP A 173 -11.55 23.31 1.70
C ASP A 173 -10.86 22.87 2.98
N VAL A 174 -11.68 22.43 3.95
CA VAL A 174 -11.21 21.77 5.17
C VAL A 174 -11.24 20.26 5.02
N TYR A 175 -10.09 19.63 5.17
CA TYR A 175 -9.93 18.17 5.21
C TYR A 175 -9.47 17.71 6.59
N ILE A 176 -9.52 16.42 6.82
CA ILE A 176 -8.99 15.81 8.03
C ILE A 176 -7.56 15.37 7.76
N HIS A 177 -6.59 16.05 8.38
CA HIS A 177 -5.18 15.71 8.34
C HIS A 177 -4.77 15.01 9.64
N ASN A 178 -4.45 13.73 9.56
CA ASN A 178 -4.06 12.90 10.71
C ASN A 178 -5.00 13.03 11.92
N GLY A 179 -6.30 13.18 11.67
CA GLY A 179 -7.33 13.27 12.69
C GLY A 179 -7.70 14.69 13.15
N THR A 180 -7.07 15.71 12.59
CA THR A 180 -7.35 17.13 12.87
C THR A 180 -7.90 17.81 11.62
N GLU A 181 -8.91 18.66 11.78
CA GLU A 181 -9.40 19.51 10.69
C GLU A 181 -8.35 20.55 10.34
N GLU A 182 -8.01 20.66 9.06
CA GLU A 182 -7.03 21.59 8.51
C GLU A 182 -7.56 22.18 7.21
N GLN A 183 -7.36 23.48 7.02
CA GLN A 183 -7.74 24.17 5.80
C GLN A 183 -6.60 24.11 4.79
N PHE A 184 -6.91 23.70 3.57
CA PHE A 184 -5.98 23.63 2.45
C PHE A 184 -6.36 24.70 1.43
N SER A 185 -5.35 25.39 0.88
CA SER A 185 -5.56 26.42 -0.14
C SER A 185 -5.54 25.81 -1.54
N GLY A 186 -6.44 26.29 -2.42
CA GLY A 186 -6.57 25.90 -3.81
C GLY A 186 -7.69 24.88 -4.04
N TYR A 187 -7.62 24.22 -5.22
CA TYR A 187 -8.59 23.18 -5.64
C TYR A 187 -8.22 21.81 -5.07
#